data_1b512014c605c15313772133b04572b2
#
_entry.id   1b512014c605c15313772133b04572b2
#
_cell.length_a   1.000
_cell.length_b   1.000
_cell.length_c   1.000
_cell.angle_alpha   90.00
_cell.angle_beta   90.00
_cell.angle_gamma   90.00
#
_symmetry.space_group_name_H-M   'P 1'
#
loop_
_entity.id
_entity.type
_entity.pdbx_description
1 polymer ?
#
loop_
_entity_poly.entity_id
_entity_poly.type
_entity_poly.pdbx_seq_one_letter_code
_entity_poly.pdbx_strand_id
1 'polypeptide(L)'
;MHHPKRIYSSKDLEITFFRNLGKYIKNIQQESGAIPSNEDGSHDPWDHIESIMGLNFSNEYEASKRAFNWLIRNQNIDGSWYAKYKNDTPIEKNKPTHFGPYISVAALHFYKISKDKDFLEKVWPTIELAINFSVNLQTKNGTIPWSIDKNEEIEHDFLITGSSSILKSIECGLAVSKILDKHENTESWIKSYDLLSEAIKNPTGKFDILKDRKRFSMDSYYPILSGCLNQNQIKLYIDKIFADFYVNEIGVKCVIEEPWVTVAETSEFIVSLMIYGDFNKSKQLLIDILNISDENKIPYMGWQYKENIFWPNEKPSWTAAALIIAADSVLNFSSASDLFLKNQSSLY
;
A
#
# COMPACT_ATOMS: atom_id res chain seq x y z
N MET A 1 -1.48 -14.18 -26.83
CA MET A 1 -0.94 -13.53 -25.60
C MET A 1 0.54 -13.34 -25.81
N HIS A 2 1.02 -12.11 -25.61
CA HIS A 2 2.44 -11.79 -25.76
C HIS A 2 3.03 -11.57 -24.36
N HIS A 3 4.20 -12.16 -24.13
CA HIS A 3 4.96 -12.01 -22.89
C HIS A 3 5.99 -10.89 -23.04
N PRO A 4 6.29 -10.12 -21.98
CA PRO A 4 7.43 -9.21 -22.02
C PRO A 4 8.72 -10.00 -22.27
N LYS A 5 9.70 -9.34 -22.89
CA LYS A 5 11.00 -9.97 -23.14
C LYS A 5 11.63 -10.36 -21.80
N ARG A 6 11.99 -11.64 -21.64
CA ARG A 6 12.67 -12.10 -20.41
C ARG A 6 14.13 -11.63 -20.40
N ILE A 7 14.36 -10.59 -19.60
CA ILE A 7 15.69 -10.00 -19.39
C ILE A 7 16.23 -10.40 -18.01
N TYR A 8 15.32 -10.53 -17.02
CA TYR A 8 15.65 -10.82 -15.63
C TYR A 8 15.27 -12.23 -15.23
N SER A 9 15.98 -12.77 -14.24
CA SER A 9 15.85 -14.15 -13.76
C SER A 9 16.02 -14.22 -12.24
N SER A 10 16.02 -15.42 -11.68
CA SER A 10 16.31 -15.64 -10.26
C SER A 10 17.71 -15.13 -9.81
N LYS A 11 18.63 -14.92 -10.73
CA LYS A 11 19.97 -14.37 -10.44
C LYS A 11 19.95 -12.88 -10.13
N ASP A 12 18.87 -12.20 -10.54
CA ASP A 12 18.68 -10.77 -10.31
C ASP A 12 17.96 -10.48 -8.98
N LEU A 13 17.56 -11.52 -8.23
CA LEU A 13 16.95 -11.42 -6.91
C LEU A 13 17.98 -11.08 -5.83
N GLU A 14 18.68 -9.97 -6.00
CA GLU A 14 19.68 -9.45 -5.07
C GLU A 14 19.21 -8.14 -4.44
N ILE A 15 19.57 -7.91 -3.19
CA ILE A 15 19.20 -6.70 -2.45
C ILE A 15 19.62 -5.41 -3.18
N THR A 16 20.74 -5.45 -3.90
CA THR A 16 21.26 -4.31 -4.67
C THR A 16 20.35 -3.90 -5.81
N PHE A 17 19.66 -4.85 -6.45
CA PHE A 17 18.62 -4.56 -7.45
C PHE A 17 17.55 -3.67 -6.85
N PHE A 18 16.94 -4.12 -5.75
CA PHE A 18 15.81 -3.42 -5.12
C PHE A 18 16.23 -2.11 -4.44
N ARG A 19 17.44 -2.03 -3.89
CA ARG A 19 17.97 -0.74 -3.37
C ARG A 19 18.16 0.32 -4.46
N ASN A 20 18.44 -0.08 -5.69
CA ASN A 20 18.52 0.86 -6.81
C ASN A 20 17.13 1.43 -7.16
N LEU A 21 16.03 0.70 -6.93
CA LEU A 21 14.69 1.24 -7.08
C LEU A 21 14.39 2.35 -6.05
N GLY A 22 14.84 2.20 -4.81
CA GLY A 22 14.73 3.28 -3.82
C GLY A 22 15.56 4.51 -4.17
N LYS A 23 16.74 4.33 -4.79
CA LYS A 23 17.51 5.46 -5.35
C LYS A 23 16.75 6.15 -6.49
N TYR A 24 16.05 5.38 -7.33
CA TYR A 24 15.18 5.94 -8.36
C TYR A 24 14.08 6.81 -7.72
N ILE A 25 13.37 6.31 -6.70
CA ILE A 25 12.35 7.06 -5.97
C ILE A 25 12.95 8.37 -5.40
N LYS A 26 14.14 8.29 -4.77
CA LYS A 26 14.85 9.47 -4.27
C LYS A 26 15.14 10.50 -5.36
N ASN A 27 15.55 10.05 -6.55
CA ASN A 27 15.96 10.93 -7.64
C ASN A 27 14.78 11.72 -8.25
N ILE A 28 13.55 11.20 -8.15
CA ILE A 28 12.34 11.89 -8.60
C ILE A 28 11.66 12.70 -7.49
N GLN A 29 12.13 12.56 -6.23
CA GLN A 29 11.60 13.34 -5.11
C GLN A 29 11.84 14.84 -5.31
N GLN A 30 10.81 15.64 -5.10
CA GLN A 30 10.88 17.10 -5.17
C GLN A 30 11.60 17.70 -3.95
N GLU A 31 12.06 18.93 -4.07
CA GLU A 31 12.72 19.66 -2.96
C GLU A 31 11.81 19.83 -1.74
N SER A 32 10.51 19.97 -1.95
CA SER A 32 9.48 19.99 -0.90
C SER A 32 9.40 18.70 -0.09
N GLY A 33 9.96 17.60 -0.60
CA GLY A 33 9.85 16.26 -0.05
C GLY A 33 8.71 15.44 -0.66
N ALA A 34 7.85 16.04 -1.48
CA ALA A 34 6.83 15.31 -2.23
C ALA A 34 7.46 14.27 -3.17
N ILE A 35 6.82 13.13 -3.32
CA ILE A 35 7.26 12.08 -4.23
C ILE A 35 6.18 11.95 -5.32
N PRO A 36 6.46 12.38 -6.56
CA PRO A 36 5.49 12.28 -7.65
C PRO A 36 5.10 10.84 -7.95
N SER A 37 3.80 10.60 -8.15
CA SER A 37 3.26 9.34 -8.65
C SER A 37 3.27 9.31 -10.17
N ASN A 38 3.14 10.48 -10.81
CA ASN A 38 2.99 10.64 -12.24
C ASN A 38 4.06 11.56 -12.81
N GLU A 39 4.33 11.43 -14.12
CA GLU A 39 5.33 12.24 -14.84
C GLU A 39 5.01 13.74 -14.81
N ASP A 40 3.74 14.12 -14.68
CA ASP A 40 3.31 15.52 -14.58
C ASP A 40 3.59 16.17 -13.21
N GLY A 41 4.22 15.44 -12.29
CA GLY A 41 4.54 15.89 -10.94
C GLY A 41 3.38 15.77 -9.93
N SER A 42 2.24 15.22 -10.34
CA SER A 42 1.12 14.99 -9.43
C SER A 42 1.31 13.70 -8.62
N HIS A 43 0.71 13.67 -7.44
CA HIS A 43 0.71 12.51 -6.54
C HIS A 43 -0.51 12.56 -5.61
N ASP A 44 -0.84 11.42 -5.06
CA ASP A 44 -1.73 11.30 -3.91
C ASP A 44 -0.96 10.86 -2.65
N PRO A 45 -1.55 11.03 -1.47
CA PRO A 45 -0.89 10.65 -0.21
C PRO A 45 -0.64 9.14 -0.07
N TRP A 46 -1.45 8.27 -0.67
CA TRP A 46 -1.26 6.83 -0.59
C TRP A 46 0.00 6.39 -1.34
N ASP A 47 0.11 6.77 -2.62
CA ASP A 47 1.28 6.51 -3.46
C ASP A 47 2.56 7.09 -2.86
N HIS A 48 2.44 8.32 -2.30
CA HIS A 48 3.54 8.98 -1.62
C HIS A 48 4.01 8.18 -0.39
N ILE A 49 3.08 7.68 0.44
CA ILE A 49 3.39 6.86 1.62
C ILE A 49 3.99 5.51 1.22
N GLU A 50 3.46 4.88 0.17
CA GLU A 50 4.03 3.65 -0.39
C GLU A 50 5.50 3.87 -0.81
N SER A 51 5.76 4.98 -1.50
CA SER A 51 7.11 5.37 -1.94
C SER A 51 8.07 5.63 -0.77
N ILE A 52 7.59 6.12 0.39
CA ILE A 52 8.39 6.22 1.61
C ILE A 52 8.92 4.86 2.04
N MET A 53 8.13 3.79 1.96
CA MET A 53 8.58 2.45 2.32
C MET A 53 9.72 1.97 1.39
N GLY A 54 9.65 2.30 0.11
CA GLY A 54 10.76 2.05 -0.82
C GLY A 54 12.06 2.79 -0.45
N LEU A 55 11.95 4.05 -0.01
CA LEU A 55 13.10 4.83 0.51
C LEU A 55 13.66 4.20 1.79
N ASN A 56 12.80 3.80 2.73
CA ASN A 56 13.19 3.15 3.98
C ASN A 56 14.01 1.89 3.73
N PHE A 57 13.50 1.00 2.87
CA PHE A 57 14.19 -0.24 2.49
C PHE A 57 15.59 0.02 1.92
N SER A 58 15.72 1.08 1.15
CA SER A 58 16.97 1.42 0.48
C SER A 58 17.95 2.20 1.36
N ASN A 59 17.63 2.42 2.63
CA ASN A 59 18.38 3.21 3.61
C ASN A 59 18.54 4.69 3.19
N GLU A 60 17.63 5.21 2.36
CA GLU A 60 17.60 6.62 1.94
C GLU A 60 16.86 7.46 3.00
N TYR A 61 17.34 7.40 4.26
CA TYR A 61 16.63 7.94 5.43
C TYR A 61 16.38 9.43 5.37
N GLU A 62 17.30 10.21 4.84
CA GLU A 62 17.10 11.67 4.72
C GLU A 62 16.00 12.00 3.69
N ALA A 63 15.93 11.26 2.59
CA ALA A 63 14.84 11.39 1.62
C ALA A 63 13.50 10.97 2.24
N SER A 64 13.49 9.86 2.96
CA SER A 64 12.33 9.39 3.72
C SER A 64 11.83 10.43 4.73
N LYS A 65 12.73 11.00 5.55
CA LYS A 65 12.40 12.05 6.52
C LYS A 65 11.83 13.30 5.84
N ARG A 66 12.34 13.69 4.67
CA ARG A 66 11.76 14.80 3.90
C ARG A 66 10.34 14.49 3.43
N ALA A 67 10.08 13.25 2.99
CA ALA A 67 8.75 12.81 2.58
C ALA A 67 7.75 12.80 3.75
N PHE A 68 8.13 12.27 4.92
CA PHE A 68 7.31 12.40 6.13
C PHE A 68 7.07 13.86 6.53
N ASN A 69 8.08 14.73 6.43
CA ASN A 69 7.91 16.16 6.71
C ASN A 69 6.93 16.82 5.73
N TRP A 70 6.85 16.35 4.47
CA TRP A 70 5.82 16.80 3.54
C TRP A 70 4.42 16.43 4.04
N LEU A 71 4.22 15.19 4.48
CA LEU A 71 2.94 14.74 5.07
C LEU A 71 2.57 15.59 6.30
N ILE A 72 3.50 15.81 7.23
CA ILE A 72 3.27 16.62 8.42
C ILE A 72 2.81 18.04 8.06
N ARG A 73 3.45 18.69 7.09
CA ARG A 73 3.09 20.07 6.68
C ARG A 73 1.77 20.18 5.94
N ASN A 74 1.36 19.13 5.24
CA ASN A 74 0.17 19.13 4.39
C ASN A 74 -1.03 18.43 5.02
N GLN A 75 -0.92 17.98 6.28
CA GLN A 75 -2.04 17.42 7.01
C GLN A 75 -3.08 18.50 7.30
N ASN A 76 -4.35 18.23 6.98
CA ASN A 76 -5.46 19.10 7.35
C ASN A 76 -5.70 19.05 8.87
N ILE A 77 -6.36 20.07 9.40
CA ILE A 77 -6.62 20.20 10.84
C ILE A 77 -7.46 19.04 11.41
N ASP A 78 -8.27 18.39 10.56
CA ASP A 78 -9.08 17.21 10.91
C ASP A 78 -8.29 15.88 10.86
N GLY A 79 -7.02 15.92 10.51
CA GLY A 79 -6.14 14.75 10.39
C GLY A 79 -6.09 14.12 8.99
N SER A 80 -6.90 14.59 8.06
CA SER A 80 -6.96 14.11 6.67
C SER A 80 -5.89 14.72 5.76
N TRP A 81 -5.85 14.24 4.52
CA TRP A 81 -5.22 14.89 3.37
C TRP A 81 -6.22 14.95 2.21
N TYR A 82 -6.00 15.88 1.29
CA TYR A 82 -6.73 15.90 0.03
C TYR A 82 -6.31 14.75 -0.88
N ALA A 83 -7.20 14.36 -1.80
CA ALA A 83 -7.00 13.20 -2.64
C ALA A 83 -5.83 13.33 -3.62
N LYS A 84 -5.54 14.55 -4.13
CA LYS A 84 -4.45 14.72 -5.09
C LYS A 84 -3.80 16.09 -4.98
N TYR A 85 -2.49 16.09 -5.15
CA TYR A 85 -1.64 17.29 -5.11
C TYR A 85 -0.81 17.41 -6.39
N LYS A 86 -0.44 18.65 -6.72
CA LYS A 86 0.56 18.98 -7.73
C LYS A 86 1.34 20.21 -7.26
N ASN A 87 2.68 20.11 -7.19
CA ASN A 87 3.55 21.16 -6.67
C ASN A 87 3.04 21.71 -5.32
N ASP A 88 2.80 20.82 -4.37
CA ASP A 88 2.27 21.09 -3.01
C ASP A 88 0.86 21.75 -2.97
N THR A 89 0.20 21.91 -4.12
CA THR A 89 -1.14 22.49 -4.21
C THR A 89 -2.18 21.37 -4.36
N PRO A 90 -3.22 21.33 -3.51
CA PRO A 90 -4.32 20.39 -3.69
C PRO A 90 -5.08 20.66 -4.98
N ILE A 91 -5.19 19.66 -5.85
CA ILE A 91 -5.94 19.74 -7.12
C ILE A 91 -7.25 18.93 -7.08
N GLU A 92 -7.34 17.93 -6.21
CA GLU A 92 -8.58 17.21 -5.89
C GLU A 92 -8.80 17.27 -4.38
N LYS A 93 -9.88 17.93 -3.93
CA LYS A 93 -10.10 18.29 -2.53
C LYS A 93 -11.05 17.37 -1.76
N ASN A 94 -11.47 16.25 -2.32
CA ASN A 94 -12.04 15.18 -1.52
C ASN A 94 -10.99 14.59 -0.58
N LYS A 95 -11.42 13.97 0.52
CA LYS A 95 -10.57 13.45 1.58
C LYS A 95 -10.79 11.95 1.73
N PRO A 96 -10.04 11.10 1.00
CA PRO A 96 -10.14 9.65 1.16
C PRO A 96 -9.73 9.23 2.57
N THR A 97 -10.56 8.44 3.23
CA THR A 97 -10.37 8.09 4.65
C THR A 97 -9.21 7.12 4.89
N HIS A 98 -8.84 6.36 3.88
CA HIS A 98 -7.77 5.36 3.96
C HIS A 98 -6.38 5.90 3.61
N PHE A 99 -6.26 7.08 2.99
CA PHE A 99 -4.97 7.64 2.61
C PHE A 99 -4.12 8.02 3.82
N GLY A 100 -4.70 8.81 4.71
CA GLY A 100 -3.99 9.36 5.86
C GLY A 100 -3.47 8.31 6.85
N PRO A 101 -4.30 7.39 7.35
CA PRO A 101 -3.86 6.40 8.33
C PRO A 101 -2.68 5.54 7.89
N TYR A 102 -2.49 5.36 6.57
CA TYR A 102 -1.40 4.56 6.00
C TYR A 102 0.00 5.09 6.37
N ILE A 103 0.11 6.35 6.80
CA ILE A 103 1.34 6.91 7.38
C ILE A 103 1.88 6.07 8.55
N SER A 104 1.00 5.42 9.34
CA SER A 104 1.40 4.56 10.46
C SER A 104 2.14 3.32 9.99
N VAL A 105 1.77 2.76 8.82
CA VAL A 105 2.44 1.62 8.19
C VAL A 105 3.85 2.00 7.78
N ALA A 106 4.01 3.13 7.06
CA ALA A 106 5.32 3.61 6.65
C ALA A 106 6.21 4.03 7.84
N ALA A 107 5.63 4.60 8.90
CA ALA A 107 6.36 5.00 10.10
C ALA A 107 6.87 3.78 10.88
N LEU A 108 6.06 2.75 11.04
CA LEU A 108 6.50 1.49 11.64
C LEU A 108 7.57 0.82 10.78
N HIS A 109 7.40 0.81 9.45
CA HIS A 109 8.39 0.30 8.51
C HIS A 109 9.73 1.04 8.66
N PHE A 110 9.69 2.37 8.72
CA PHE A 110 10.88 3.19 8.98
C PHE A 110 11.57 2.82 10.29
N TYR A 111 10.81 2.73 11.38
CA TYR A 111 11.35 2.37 12.70
C TYR A 111 11.90 0.94 12.73
N LYS A 112 11.24 -0.02 12.09
CA LYS A 112 11.74 -1.41 12.03
C LYS A 112 13.14 -1.48 11.42
N ILE A 113 13.43 -0.65 10.43
CA ILE A 113 14.73 -0.62 9.72
C ILE A 113 15.74 0.29 10.41
N SER A 114 15.38 1.54 10.69
CA SER A 114 16.29 2.58 11.17
C SER A 114 16.53 2.54 12.68
N LYS A 115 15.55 2.06 13.47
CA LYS A 115 15.48 2.15 14.93
C LYS A 115 15.48 3.59 15.47
N ASP A 116 15.23 4.58 14.63
CA ASP A 116 15.19 6.01 15.00
C ASP A 116 13.87 6.33 15.72
N LYS A 117 13.89 6.18 17.06
CA LYS A 117 12.74 6.42 17.91
C LYS A 117 12.39 7.90 17.99
N ASP A 118 13.38 8.78 18.00
CA ASP A 118 13.19 10.22 18.09
C ASP A 118 12.42 10.75 16.87
N PHE A 119 12.74 10.22 15.67
CA PHE A 119 12.00 10.58 14.49
C PHE A 119 10.57 9.99 14.50
N LEU A 120 10.41 8.77 14.99
CA LEU A 120 9.08 8.16 15.15
C LEU A 120 8.21 9.01 16.10
N GLU A 121 8.77 9.51 17.20
CA GLU A 121 8.08 10.39 18.14
C GLU A 121 7.69 11.73 17.50
N LYS A 122 8.53 12.28 16.63
CA LYS A 122 8.21 13.48 15.85
C LYS A 122 7.02 13.28 14.91
N VAL A 123 6.86 12.10 14.32
CA VAL A 123 5.76 11.77 13.38
C VAL A 123 4.47 11.40 14.12
N TRP A 124 4.56 11.00 15.38
CA TRP A 124 3.44 10.48 16.17
C TRP A 124 2.18 11.35 16.15
N PRO A 125 2.23 12.69 16.38
CA PRO A 125 1.01 13.51 16.37
C PRO A 125 0.25 13.45 15.02
N THR A 126 0.99 13.32 13.92
CA THR A 126 0.42 13.19 12.58
C THR A 126 -0.25 11.83 12.40
N ILE A 127 0.36 10.75 12.91
CA ILE A 127 -0.23 9.40 12.89
C ILE A 127 -1.52 9.39 13.70
N GLU A 128 -1.49 9.96 14.90
CA GLU A 128 -2.61 9.99 15.82
C GLU A 128 -3.82 10.70 15.21
N LEU A 129 -3.63 11.90 14.65
CA LEU A 129 -4.69 12.65 13.97
C LEU A 129 -5.23 11.89 12.76
N ALA A 130 -4.37 11.27 11.96
CA ALA A 130 -4.75 10.51 10.77
C ALA A 130 -5.64 9.29 11.09
N ILE A 131 -5.27 8.52 12.10
CA ILE A 131 -6.07 7.37 12.53
C ILE A 131 -7.40 7.85 13.12
N ASN A 132 -7.36 8.88 13.98
CA ASN A 132 -8.56 9.45 14.60
C ASN A 132 -9.55 9.98 13.55
N PHE A 133 -9.08 10.60 12.46
CA PHE A 133 -9.94 11.04 11.35
C PHE A 133 -10.80 9.88 10.84
N SER A 134 -10.22 8.73 10.55
CA SER A 134 -10.94 7.58 10.00
C SER A 134 -11.80 6.88 11.06
N VAL A 135 -11.26 6.68 12.27
CA VAL A 135 -11.98 6.03 13.37
C VAL A 135 -13.25 6.79 13.79
N ASN A 136 -13.20 8.13 13.80
CA ASN A 136 -14.33 8.97 14.14
C ASN A 136 -15.48 8.89 13.11
N LEU A 137 -15.21 8.42 11.90
CA LEU A 137 -16.21 8.21 10.84
C LEU A 137 -16.80 6.81 10.85
N GLN A 138 -16.34 5.93 11.74
CA GLN A 138 -16.78 4.53 11.75
C GLN A 138 -18.27 4.41 12.11
N THR A 139 -18.99 3.64 11.30
CA THR A 139 -20.40 3.35 11.52
C THR A 139 -20.60 2.27 12.59
N LYS A 140 -21.83 2.13 13.08
CA LYS A 140 -22.22 1.07 14.03
C LYS A 140 -22.01 -0.34 13.45
N ASN A 141 -22.01 -0.48 12.13
CA ASN A 141 -21.79 -1.76 11.44
C ASN A 141 -20.30 -2.09 11.25
N GLY A 142 -19.40 -1.22 11.74
CA GLY A 142 -17.96 -1.38 11.67
C GLY A 142 -17.31 -0.87 10.39
N THR A 143 -18.10 -0.42 9.39
CA THR A 143 -17.57 0.13 8.13
C THR A 143 -17.12 1.58 8.30
N ILE A 144 -16.17 2.02 7.46
CA ILE A 144 -15.72 3.42 7.41
C ILE A 144 -15.99 3.95 5.99
N PRO A 145 -16.66 5.11 5.85
CA PRO A 145 -16.90 5.73 4.55
C PRO A 145 -15.60 5.90 3.77
N TRP A 146 -15.64 5.75 2.45
CA TRP A 146 -14.41 5.79 1.66
C TRP A 146 -13.83 7.21 1.53
N SER A 147 -14.66 8.26 1.63
CA SER A 147 -14.23 9.64 1.46
C SER A 147 -15.20 10.64 2.11
N ILE A 148 -14.70 11.83 2.40
CA ILE A 148 -15.48 13.06 2.54
C ILE A 148 -15.28 13.86 1.26
N ASP A 149 -16.34 14.38 0.67
CA ASP A 149 -16.27 15.14 -0.58
C ASP A 149 -15.73 16.57 -0.37
N LYS A 150 -15.55 17.31 -1.46
CA LYS A 150 -15.07 18.70 -1.44
C LYS A 150 -15.98 19.70 -0.74
N ASN A 151 -17.24 19.35 -0.47
CA ASN A 151 -18.23 20.15 0.24
C ASN A 151 -18.35 19.74 1.70
N GLU A 152 -17.43 18.92 2.21
CA GLU A 152 -17.42 18.34 3.56
C GLU A 152 -18.59 17.36 3.83
N GLU A 153 -19.15 16.76 2.79
CA GLU A 153 -20.20 15.75 2.92
C GLU A 153 -19.60 14.33 2.90
N ILE A 154 -20.10 13.47 3.79
CA ILE A 154 -19.64 12.08 3.89
C ILE A 154 -20.22 11.28 2.73
N GLU A 155 -19.35 10.64 1.96
CA GLU A 155 -19.74 9.69 0.92
C GLU A 155 -20.30 8.40 1.56
N HIS A 156 -21.50 7.99 1.15
CA HIS A 156 -22.21 6.86 1.74
C HIS A 156 -21.88 5.50 1.08
N ASP A 157 -20.70 5.35 0.51
CA ASP A 157 -20.17 4.06 0.08
C ASP A 157 -18.96 3.65 0.93
N PHE A 158 -18.68 2.35 0.99
CA PHE A 158 -17.65 1.77 1.85
C PHE A 158 -16.82 0.84 1.00
N LEU A 159 -15.55 1.18 0.78
CA LEU A 159 -14.65 0.35 -0.03
C LEU A 159 -13.99 -0.73 0.84
N ILE A 160 -14.09 -1.99 0.43
CA ILE A 160 -13.42 -3.09 1.13
C ILE A 160 -11.89 -2.92 1.10
N THR A 161 -11.34 -2.45 -0.01
CA THR A 161 -9.91 -2.13 -0.17
C THR A 161 -9.47 -1.06 0.83
N GLY A 162 -10.14 0.10 0.83
CA GLY A 162 -9.81 1.20 1.74
C GLY A 162 -9.96 0.82 3.22
N SER A 163 -11.03 0.09 3.55
CA SER A 163 -11.25 -0.42 4.91
C SER A 163 -10.18 -1.42 5.35
N SER A 164 -9.69 -2.27 4.44
CA SER A 164 -8.59 -3.20 4.72
C SER A 164 -7.28 -2.47 5.00
N SER A 165 -6.98 -1.41 4.24
CA SER A 165 -5.81 -0.55 4.48
C SER A 165 -5.92 0.19 5.83
N ILE A 166 -7.10 0.71 6.18
CA ILE A 166 -7.33 1.36 7.48
C ILE A 166 -7.10 0.35 8.61
N LEU A 167 -7.58 -0.89 8.48
CA LEU A 167 -7.40 -1.91 9.51
C LEU A 167 -5.91 -2.18 9.78
N LYS A 168 -5.10 -2.36 8.72
CA LYS A 168 -3.65 -2.51 8.83
C LYS A 168 -2.98 -1.27 9.41
N SER A 169 -3.48 -0.11 9.06
CA SER A 169 -2.98 1.17 9.58
C SER A 169 -3.23 1.33 11.08
N ILE A 170 -4.41 0.96 11.57
CA ILE A 170 -4.71 0.96 13.02
C ILE A 170 -3.79 -0.02 13.75
N GLU A 171 -3.59 -1.22 13.21
CA GLU A 171 -2.66 -2.23 13.76
C GLU A 171 -1.23 -1.67 13.92
N CYS A 172 -0.72 -1.04 12.86
CA CYS A 172 0.61 -0.43 12.89
C CYS A 172 0.66 0.78 13.85
N GLY A 173 -0.40 1.58 13.91
CA GLY A 173 -0.53 2.69 14.87
C GLY A 173 -0.50 2.21 16.32
N LEU A 174 -1.18 1.10 16.63
CA LEU A 174 -1.13 0.47 17.95
C LEU A 174 0.27 -0.06 18.29
N ALA A 175 1.00 -0.60 17.30
CA ALA A 175 2.40 -1.00 17.49
C ALA A 175 3.29 0.23 17.78
N VAL A 176 3.12 1.32 17.03
CA VAL A 176 3.87 2.58 17.26
C VAL A 176 3.54 3.17 18.64
N SER A 177 2.25 3.17 19.04
CA SER A 177 1.86 3.67 20.38
C SER A 177 2.55 2.91 21.51
N LYS A 178 2.68 1.59 21.42
CA LYS A 178 3.40 0.77 22.39
C LYS A 178 4.91 1.06 22.39
N ILE A 179 5.53 1.24 21.22
CA ILE A 179 6.96 1.60 21.10
C ILE A 179 7.25 2.93 21.80
N LEU A 180 6.32 3.89 21.67
CA LEU A 180 6.45 5.25 22.20
C LEU A 180 5.87 5.43 23.60
N ASP A 181 5.20 4.43 24.17
CA ASP A 181 4.47 4.51 25.45
C ASP A 181 3.36 5.59 25.42
N LYS A 182 2.56 5.62 24.34
CA LYS A 182 1.44 6.55 24.11
C LYS A 182 0.13 5.78 24.13
N HIS A 183 -0.74 6.06 25.09
CA HIS A 183 -1.92 5.21 25.34
C HIS A 183 -3.27 5.92 25.24
N GLU A 184 -3.30 7.23 24.98
CA GLU A 184 -4.51 8.05 25.10
C GLU A 184 -5.67 7.59 24.18
N ASN A 185 -5.35 7.09 22.97
CA ASN A 185 -6.35 6.66 21.99
C ASN A 185 -6.43 5.14 21.80
N THR A 186 -5.64 4.35 22.51
CA THR A 186 -5.50 2.91 22.25
C THR A 186 -6.80 2.14 22.42
N GLU A 187 -7.61 2.48 23.43
CA GLU A 187 -8.89 1.80 23.66
C GLU A 187 -9.88 2.01 22.49
N SER A 188 -10.01 3.25 22.01
CA SER A 188 -10.88 3.58 20.88
C SER A 188 -10.40 2.92 19.59
N TRP A 189 -9.08 2.87 19.36
CA TRP A 189 -8.50 2.23 18.20
C TRP A 189 -8.66 0.71 18.22
N ILE A 190 -8.48 0.05 19.37
CA ILE A 190 -8.74 -1.38 19.52
C ILE A 190 -10.21 -1.70 19.21
N LYS A 191 -11.14 -0.94 19.79
CA LYS A 191 -12.56 -1.12 19.51
C LYS A 191 -12.89 -0.93 18.03
N SER A 192 -12.31 0.08 17.40
CA SER A 192 -12.49 0.33 15.97
C SER A 192 -11.90 -0.80 15.12
N TYR A 193 -10.71 -1.26 15.47
CA TYR A 193 -10.05 -2.41 14.83
C TYR A 193 -10.93 -3.66 14.86
N ASP A 194 -11.48 -4.01 16.03
CA ASP A 194 -12.32 -5.19 16.21
C ASP A 194 -13.59 -5.11 15.35
N LEU A 195 -14.28 -3.96 15.37
CA LEU A 195 -15.50 -3.73 14.58
C LEU A 195 -15.21 -3.78 13.07
N LEU A 196 -14.12 -3.16 12.63
CA LEU A 196 -13.73 -3.14 11.21
C LEU A 196 -13.29 -4.54 10.75
N SER A 197 -12.53 -5.25 11.59
CA SER A 197 -12.12 -6.64 11.35
C SER A 197 -13.34 -7.55 11.14
N GLU A 198 -14.36 -7.46 12.02
CA GLU A 198 -15.59 -8.23 11.86
C GLU A 198 -16.40 -7.82 10.61
N ALA A 199 -16.35 -6.55 10.21
CA ALA A 199 -16.98 -6.12 8.98
C ALA A 199 -16.28 -6.73 7.74
N ILE A 200 -14.93 -6.75 7.71
CA ILE A 200 -14.14 -7.31 6.61
C ILE A 200 -14.27 -8.84 6.53
N LYS A 201 -14.30 -9.54 7.67
CA LYS A 201 -14.55 -10.99 7.72
C LYS A 201 -15.93 -11.39 7.19
N ASN A 202 -16.92 -10.50 7.33
CA ASN A 202 -18.31 -10.70 6.93
C ASN A 202 -18.78 -9.56 6.00
N PRO A 203 -18.24 -9.47 4.76
CA PRO A 203 -18.36 -8.28 3.92
C PRO A 203 -19.71 -8.14 3.21
N THR A 204 -20.49 -9.20 3.14
CA THR A 204 -21.76 -9.22 2.37
C THR A 204 -22.72 -8.13 2.84
N GLY A 205 -23.12 -7.26 1.92
CA GLY A 205 -24.05 -6.17 2.19
C GLY A 205 -23.48 -5.00 2.99
N LYS A 206 -22.16 -4.94 3.14
CA LYS A 206 -21.46 -3.88 3.89
C LYS A 206 -20.56 -3.01 3.03
N PHE A 207 -19.93 -3.58 2.00
CA PHE A 207 -18.95 -2.89 1.17
C PHE A 207 -19.36 -2.90 -0.29
N ASP A 208 -18.91 -1.89 -1.05
CA ASP A 208 -19.04 -1.76 -2.49
C ASP A 208 -20.50 -1.90 -2.99
N ILE A 209 -21.43 -1.29 -2.25
CA ILE A 209 -22.87 -1.44 -2.48
C ILE A 209 -23.33 -0.50 -3.59
N LEU A 210 -22.84 0.74 -3.60
CA LEU A 210 -23.24 1.77 -4.56
C LEU A 210 -22.42 1.69 -5.85
N LYS A 211 -21.16 1.22 -5.75
CA LYS A 211 -20.27 1.04 -6.90
C LYS A 211 -19.90 -0.43 -7.03
N ASP A 212 -20.26 -1.08 -8.13
CA ASP A 212 -19.77 -2.44 -8.40
C ASP A 212 -18.27 -2.41 -8.67
N ARG A 213 -17.50 -2.96 -7.74
CA ARG A 213 -16.05 -3.00 -7.79
C ARG A 213 -15.48 -4.41 -8.04
N LYS A 214 -16.32 -5.41 -8.32
CA LYS A 214 -15.89 -6.80 -8.57
C LYS A 214 -14.90 -6.92 -9.72
N ARG A 215 -14.85 -5.91 -10.58
CA ARG A 215 -13.93 -5.82 -11.72
C ARG A 215 -12.47 -5.54 -11.32
N PHE A 216 -12.19 -5.07 -10.08
CA PHE A 216 -10.85 -4.70 -9.62
C PHE A 216 -10.22 -5.83 -8.81
N SER A 217 -8.97 -6.19 -9.14
CA SER A 217 -8.24 -7.24 -8.42
C SER A 217 -7.93 -6.88 -6.97
N MET A 218 -7.71 -5.59 -6.68
CA MET A 218 -7.37 -5.10 -5.35
C MET A 218 -8.45 -5.44 -4.31
N ASP A 219 -9.71 -5.48 -4.68
CA ASP A 219 -10.80 -5.85 -3.76
C ASP A 219 -10.75 -7.33 -3.34
N SER A 220 -9.85 -8.12 -3.96
CA SER A 220 -9.63 -9.53 -3.59
C SER A 220 -8.34 -9.76 -2.80
N TYR A 221 -7.30 -8.95 -2.92
CA TYR A 221 -6.07 -9.16 -2.15
C TYR A 221 -5.90 -8.21 -0.94
N TYR A 222 -6.48 -7.01 -0.95
CA TYR A 222 -6.42 -6.11 0.22
C TYR A 222 -7.02 -6.72 1.49
N PRO A 223 -8.16 -7.44 1.45
CA PRO A 223 -8.65 -8.15 2.63
C PRO A 223 -7.64 -9.12 3.23
N ILE A 224 -6.79 -9.75 2.40
CA ILE A 224 -5.71 -10.62 2.88
C ILE A 224 -4.61 -9.78 3.56
N LEU A 225 -4.20 -8.68 2.93
CA LEU A 225 -3.17 -7.76 3.46
C LEU A 225 -3.57 -7.11 4.79
N SER A 226 -4.87 -7.00 5.07
CA SER A 226 -5.37 -6.50 6.35
C SER A 226 -4.95 -7.34 7.55
N GLY A 227 -4.65 -8.63 7.32
CA GLY A 227 -4.21 -9.58 8.34
C GLY A 227 -5.32 -10.16 9.24
N CYS A 228 -6.60 -9.82 9.01
CA CYS A 228 -7.70 -10.27 9.87
C CYS A 228 -8.36 -11.59 9.45
N LEU A 229 -8.12 -12.06 8.23
CA LEU A 229 -8.80 -13.24 7.67
C LEU A 229 -8.19 -14.55 8.18
N ASN A 230 -9.03 -15.59 8.31
CA ASN A 230 -8.55 -16.96 8.53
C ASN A 230 -8.14 -17.63 7.21
N GLN A 231 -7.43 -18.76 7.29
CA GLN A 231 -6.88 -19.48 6.13
C GLN A 231 -7.93 -19.90 5.08
N ASN A 232 -9.14 -20.24 5.50
CA ASN A 232 -10.21 -20.62 4.56
C ASN A 232 -10.70 -19.40 3.78
N GLN A 233 -10.85 -18.25 4.45
CA GLN A 233 -11.22 -16.99 3.81
C GLN A 233 -10.13 -16.52 2.85
N ILE A 234 -8.86 -16.56 3.28
CA ILE A 234 -7.72 -16.23 2.43
C ILE A 234 -7.74 -17.09 1.16
N LYS A 235 -7.94 -18.41 1.30
CA LYS A 235 -7.99 -19.32 0.16
C LYS A 235 -9.06 -18.93 -0.85
N LEU A 236 -10.26 -18.54 -0.41
CA LEU A 236 -11.34 -18.11 -1.31
C LEU A 236 -10.94 -16.88 -2.16
N TYR A 237 -10.28 -15.89 -1.55
CA TYR A 237 -9.78 -14.72 -2.26
C TYR A 237 -8.64 -15.07 -3.22
N ILE A 238 -7.71 -15.93 -2.82
CA ILE A 238 -6.62 -16.43 -3.68
C ILE A 238 -7.18 -17.17 -4.89
N ASP A 239 -8.11 -18.11 -4.67
CA ASP A 239 -8.76 -18.86 -5.77
C ASP A 239 -9.45 -17.91 -6.75
N LYS A 240 -10.12 -16.87 -6.25
CA LYS A 240 -10.76 -15.85 -7.09
C LYS A 240 -9.75 -15.09 -7.94
N ILE A 241 -8.61 -14.67 -7.38
CA ILE A 241 -7.58 -13.97 -8.15
C ILE A 241 -7.02 -14.86 -9.25
N PHE A 242 -6.75 -16.13 -8.95
CA PHE A 242 -6.29 -17.08 -9.98
C PHE A 242 -7.31 -17.33 -11.08
N ALA A 243 -8.61 -17.34 -10.76
CA ALA A 243 -9.67 -17.55 -11.74
C ALA A 243 -9.90 -16.33 -12.64
N ASP A 244 -9.91 -15.12 -12.06
CA ASP A 244 -10.43 -13.92 -12.74
C ASP A 244 -9.31 -13.00 -13.28
N PHE A 245 -8.19 -12.91 -12.56
CA PHE A 245 -7.18 -11.86 -12.79
C PHE A 245 -5.79 -12.38 -13.16
N TYR A 246 -5.46 -13.61 -12.81
CA TYR A 246 -4.13 -14.15 -13.04
C TYR A 246 -3.87 -14.43 -14.53
N VAL A 247 -2.72 -13.97 -15.01
CA VAL A 247 -2.19 -14.23 -16.35
C VAL A 247 -0.90 -15.00 -16.22
N ASN A 248 -0.89 -16.25 -16.69
CA ASN A 248 0.25 -17.15 -16.52
C ASN A 248 1.55 -16.54 -17.03
N GLU A 249 2.63 -16.65 -16.25
CA GLU A 249 3.98 -16.16 -16.56
C GLU A 249 4.08 -14.64 -16.79
N ILE A 250 3.04 -13.86 -16.46
CA ILE A 250 3.09 -12.39 -16.53
C ILE A 250 2.77 -11.79 -15.17
N GLY A 251 1.58 -12.07 -14.58
CA GLY A 251 1.18 -11.52 -13.29
C GLY A 251 -0.33 -11.39 -13.12
N VAL A 252 -0.78 -10.36 -12.42
CA VAL A 252 -2.18 -10.11 -12.10
C VAL A 252 -2.66 -8.85 -12.83
N LYS A 253 -3.87 -8.95 -13.42
CA LYS A 253 -4.54 -7.80 -14.04
C LYS A 253 -5.05 -6.84 -12.99
N CYS A 254 -5.00 -5.55 -13.26
CA CYS A 254 -5.69 -4.54 -12.45
C CYS A 254 -7.21 -4.71 -12.56
N VAL A 255 -7.71 -4.88 -13.80
CA VAL A 255 -9.13 -4.94 -14.11
C VAL A 255 -9.44 -6.22 -14.90
N ILE A 256 -10.54 -6.90 -14.57
CA ILE A 256 -10.84 -8.24 -15.09
C ILE A 256 -11.00 -8.27 -16.62
N GLU A 257 -11.65 -7.26 -17.20
CA GLU A 257 -11.92 -7.17 -18.64
C GLU A 257 -10.74 -6.64 -19.47
N GLU A 258 -9.76 -6.00 -18.83
CA GLU A 258 -8.63 -5.40 -19.54
C GLU A 258 -7.46 -6.37 -19.67
N PRO A 259 -6.86 -6.52 -20.85
CA PRO A 259 -5.69 -7.39 -21.06
C PRO A 259 -4.40 -6.74 -20.59
N TRP A 260 -4.40 -6.22 -19.37
CA TRP A 260 -3.38 -5.39 -18.77
C TRP A 260 -2.97 -5.91 -17.39
N VAL A 261 -1.74 -6.40 -17.30
CA VAL A 261 -1.10 -6.82 -16.05
C VAL A 261 -0.29 -5.65 -15.50
N THR A 262 -0.41 -5.41 -14.20
CA THR A 262 0.30 -4.33 -13.51
C THR A 262 1.30 -4.86 -12.51
N VAL A 263 2.39 -4.13 -12.34
CA VAL A 263 3.46 -4.54 -11.42
C VAL A 263 3.03 -4.37 -9.97
N ALA A 264 2.31 -3.31 -9.64
CA ALA A 264 1.88 -3.06 -8.26
C ALA A 264 0.87 -4.09 -7.78
N GLU A 265 -0.23 -4.31 -8.51
CA GLU A 265 -1.25 -5.31 -8.15
C GLU A 265 -0.64 -6.71 -8.03
N THR A 266 0.30 -7.05 -8.94
CA THR A 266 1.01 -8.34 -8.83
C THR A 266 1.90 -8.38 -7.60
N SER A 267 2.57 -7.28 -7.24
CA SER A 267 3.42 -7.18 -6.05
C SER A 267 2.62 -7.36 -4.76
N GLU A 268 1.47 -6.71 -4.65
CA GLU A 268 0.57 -6.85 -3.50
C GLU A 268 -0.04 -8.26 -3.41
N PHE A 269 -0.35 -8.86 -4.57
CA PHE A 269 -0.76 -10.26 -4.59
C PHE A 269 0.36 -11.23 -4.19
N ILE A 270 1.62 -10.94 -4.53
CA ILE A 270 2.79 -11.72 -4.05
C ILE A 270 2.83 -11.71 -2.52
N VAL A 271 2.64 -10.54 -1.87
CA VAL A 271 2.58 -10.46 -0.40
C VAL A 271 1.41 -11.28 0.15
N SER A 272 0.25 -11.24 -0.52
CA SER A 272 -0.92 -12.04 -0.15
C SER A 272 -0.65 -13.55 -0.24
N LEU A 273 0.09 -14.01 -1.25
CA LEU A 273 0.53 -15.39 -1.36
C LEU A 273 1.53 -15.79 -0.26
N MET A 274 2.41 -14.86 0.15
CA MET A 274 3.30 -15.07 1.30
C MET A 274 2.51 -15.26 2.60
N ILE A 275 1.44 -14.47 2.83
CA ILE A 275 0.53 -14.63 3.97
C ILE A 275 -0.19 -15.97 3.91
N TYR A 276 -0.60 -16.41 2.74
CA TYR A 276 -1.23 -17.72 2.53
C TYR A 276 -0.28 -18.90 2.74
N GLY A 277 1.04 -18.69 2.50
CA GLY A 277 2.08 -19.72 2.62
C GLY A 277 2.50 -20.35 1.29
N ASP A 278 2.11 -19.79 0.13
CA ASP A 278 2.58 -20.25 -1.17
C ASP A 278 3.85 -19.52 -1.61
N PHE A 279 4.96 -19.86 -0.95
CA PHE A 279 6.28 -19.26 -1.18
C PHE A 279 6.82 -19.49 -2.59
N ASN A 280 6.54 -20.66 -3.17
CA ASN A 280 7.02 -21.01 -4.51
C ASN A 280 6.36 -20.11 -5.57
N LYS A 281 5.05 -19.94 -5.48
CA LYS A 281 4.31 -19.08 -6.41
C LYS A 281 4.65 -17.61 -6.23
N SER A 282 4.82 -17.15 -4.98
CA SER A 282 5.29 -15.80 -4.67
C SER A 282 6.62 -15.49 -5.35
N LYS A 283 7.61 -16.38 -5.20
CA LYS A 283 8.92 -16.21 -5.81
C LYS A 283 8.87 -16.27 -7.34
N GLN A 284 8.05 -17.15 -7.91
CA GLN A 284 7.89 -17.24 -9.36
C GLN A 284 7.29 -15.95 -9.93
N LEU A 285 6.21 -15.44 -9.33
CA LEU A 285 5.59 -14.19 -9.75
C LEU A 285 6.54 -13.00 -9.61
N LEU A 286 7.35 -12.95 -8.55
CA LEU A 286 8.35 -11.90 -8.38
C LEU A 286 9.34 -11.90 -9.57
N ILE A 287 9.81 -13.08 -10.03
CA ILE A 287 10.67 -13.18 -11.21
C ILE A 287 9.94 -12.73 -12.47
N ASP A 288 8.68 -13.14 -12.63
CA ASP A 288 7.90 -12.81 -13.81
C ASP A 288 7.72 -11.30 -13.98
N ILE A 289 7.34 -10.58 -12.90
CA ILE A 289 7.12 -9.13 -12.95
C ILE A 289 8.39 -8.29 -13.08
N LEU A 290 9.57 -8.80 -12.71
CA LEU A 290 10.83 -8.09 -12.99
C LEU A 290 10.99 -7.81 -14.48
N ASN A 291 10.42 -8.63 -15.34
CA ASN A 291 10.50 -8.48 -16.79
C ASN A 291 9.58 -7.38 -17.35
N ILE A 292 8.76 -6.75 -16.50
CA ILE A 292 8.00 -5.53 -16.83
C ILE A 292 8.83 -4.29 -16.39
N SER A 293 10.12 -4.31 -16.68
CA SER A 293 11.07 -3.23 -16.34
C SER A 293 11.92 -2.86 -17.56
N ASP A 294 12.50 -1.66 -17.53
CA ASP A 294 13.46 -1.23 -18.54
C ASP A 294 14.86 -1.84 -18.31
N GLU A 295 15.81 -1.47 -19.18
CA GLU A 295 17.22 -1.90 -19.07
C GLU A 295 17.95 -1.37 -17.82
N ASN A 296 17.41 -0.31 -17.18
CA ASN A 296 17.92 0.24 -15.93
C ASN A 296 17.24 -0.40 -14.70
N LYS A 297 16.43 -1.43 -14.92
CA LYS A 297 15.71 -2.18 -13.89
C LYS A 297 14.55 -1.40 -13.22
N ILE A 298 14.10 -0.31 -13.83
CA ILE A 298 12.98 0.49 -13.33
C ILE A 298 11.68 -0.09 -13.88
N PRO A 299 10.71 -0.47 -13.02
CA PRO A 299 9.47 -1.07 -13.47
C PRO A 299 8.58 -0.05 -14.18
N TYR A 300 7.99 -0.47 -15.28
CA TYR A 300 6.83 0.20 -15.86
C TYR A 300 5.58 -0.08 -15.00
N MET A 301 4.54 0.74 -15.14
CA MET A 301 3.26 0.51 -14.46
C MET A 301 2.69 -0.87 -14.81
N GLY A 302 2.72 -1.26 -16.09
CA GLY A 302 2.22 -2.55 -16.49
C GLY A 302 2.51 -2.94 -17.94
N TRP A 303 2.00 -4.12 -18.30
CA TRP A 303 2.15 -4.77 -19.60
C TRP A 303 0.79 -5.09 -20.22
N GLN A 304 0.53 -4.52 -21.39
CA GLN A 304 -0.65 -4.84 -22.19
C GLN A 304 -0.32 -6.00 -23.15
N TYR A 305 -0.75 -7.21 -22.75
CA TYR A 305 -0.30 -8.44 -23.39
C TYR A 305 -0.97 -8.80 -24.73
N LYS A 306 -2.02 -8.07 -25.15
CA LYS A 306 -2.58 -8.20 -26.49
C LYS A 306 -1.82 -7.35 -27.49
N GLU A 307 -1.52 -6.10 -27.09
CA GLU A 307 -0.84 -5.13 -27.94
C GLU A 307 0.69 -5.25 -27.90
N ASN A 308 1.22 -6.03 -26.96
CA ASN A 308 2.68 -6.26 -26.79
C ASN A 308 3.46 -4.97 -26.47
N ILE A 309 2.93 -4.15 -25.55
CA ILE A 309 3.50 -2.86 -25.16
C ILE A 309 3.49 -2.67 -23.64
N PHE A 310 4.42 -1.87 -23.12
CA PHE A 310 4.30 -1.29 -21.79
C PHE A 310 3.23 -0.21 -21.82
N TRP A 311 2.25 -0.30 -20.89
CA TRP A 311 1.12 0.63 -20.87
C TRP A 311 0.63 0.87 -19.44
N PRO A 312 0.39 2.16 -19.07
CA PRO A 312 0.93 3.34 -19.76
C PRO A 312 2.45 3.27 -19.80
N ASN A 313 3.10 4.02 -20.69
CA ASN A 313 4.55 4.07 -20.78
C ASN A 313 5.14 4.97 -19.68
N GLU A 314 4.79 4.66 -18.44
CA GLU A 314 5.14 5.39 -17.22
C GLU A 314 5.80 4.46 -16.21
N LYS A 315 6.61 5.03 -15.34
CA LYS A 315 7.36 4.34 -14.27
C LYS A 315 7.08 5.00 -12.93
N PRO A 316 5.90 4.79 -12.33
CA PRO A 316 5.52 5.45 -11.10
C PRO A 316 6.40 5.07 -9.92
N SER A 317 6.61 6.01 -8.99
CA SER A 317 7.37 5.78 -7.76
C SER A 317 6.78 4.67 -6.90
N TRP A 318 5.46 4.68 -6.74
CA TRP A 318 4.73 3.70 -5.95
C TRP A 318 4.80 2.28 -6.54
N THR A 319 4.84 2.15 -7.86
CA THR A 319 5.06 0.85 -8.53
C THR A 319 6.42 0.26 -8.17
N ALA A 320 7.46 1.09 -8.15
CA ALA A 320 8.79 0.67 -7.70
C ALA A 320 8.80 0.29 -6.21
N ALA A 321 8.07 1.03 -5.37
CA ALA A 321 7.93 0.74 -3.94
C ALA A 321 7.18 -0.56 -3.68
N ALA A 322 6.06 -0.81 -4.35
CA ALA A 322 5.30 -2.06 -4.25
C ALA A 322 6.17 -3.28 -4.61
N LEU A 323 6.97 -3.17 -5.69
CA LEU A 323 7.93 -4.21 -6.08
C LEU A 323 9.00 -4.46 -5.01
N ILE A 324 9.51 -3.39 -4.37
CA ILE A 324 10.46 -3.50 -3.24
C ILE A 324 9.82 -4.24 -2.07
N ILE A 325 8.61 -3.88 -1.67
CA ILE A 325 7.91 -4.48 -0.53
C ILE A 325 7.63 -5.97 -0.78
N ALA A 326 7.19 -6.32 -2.00
CA ALA A 326 7.01 -7.71 -2.39
C ALA A 326 8.31 -8.51 -2.31
N ALA A 327 9.40 -7.93 -2.85
CA ALA A 327 10.71 -8.58 -2.82
C ALA A 327 11.23 -8.76 -1.38
N ASP A 328 11.08 -7.75 -0.52
CA ASP A 328 11.48 -7.85 0.88
C ASP A 328 10.69 -8.93 1.62
N SER A 329 9.38 -9.00 1.39
CA SER A 329 8.51 -10.02 1.97
C SER A 329 8.90 -11.44 1.55
N VAL A 330 9.31 -11.66 0.28
CA VAL A 330 9.71 -12.97 -0.24
C VAL A 330 11.13 -13.35 0.16
N LEU A 331 12.07 -12.39 0.18
CA LEU A 331 13.51 -12.64 0.28
C LEU A 331 14.08 -12.29 1.66
N ASN A 332 13.29 -11.66 2.52
CA ASN A 332 13.66 -11.33 3.91
C ASN A 332 14.95 -10.51 4.00
N PHE A 333 15.07 -9.45 3.22
CA PHE A 333 16.25 -8.61 3.16
C PHE A 333 16.37 -7.61 4.31
N SER A 334 15.23 -7.17 4.86
CA SER A 334 15.20 -6.16 5.93
C SER A 334 14.45 -6.64 7.17
N SER A 335 14.63 -5.90 8.28
CA SER A 335 13.88 -6.14 9.52
C SER A 335 12.40 -5.74 9.42
N ALA A 336 11.95 -5.18 8.30
CA ALA A 336 10.55 -4.84 8.03
C ALA A 336 9.86 -5.83 7.08
N SER A 337 10.55 -6.87 6.61
CA SER A 337 10.05 -7.89 5.68
C SER A 337 8.76 -8.58 6.14
N ASP A 338 8.50 -8.62 7.45
CA ASP A 338 7.31 -9.24 8.04
C ASP A 338 6.16 -8.25 8.31
N LEU A 339 6.26 -6.99 7.83
CA LEU A 339 5.31 -5.92 8.14
C LEU A 339 3.86 -6.30 7.82
N PHE A 340 3.62 -6.93 6.67
CA PHE A 340 2.31 -7.43 6.27
C PHE A 340 2.08 -8.90 6.64
N LEU A 341 3.14 -9.67 6.89
CA LEU A 341 3.06 -11.12 7.11
C LEU A 341 2.64 -11.48 8.54
N LYS A 342 2.79 -10.57 9.49
CA LYS A 342 2.49 -10.78 10.91
C LYS A 342 1.63 -9.66 11.47
N ASN A 343 0.91 -9.96 12.55
CA ASN A 343 0.24 -8.92 13.32
C ASN A 343 1.27 -8.12 14.11
N GLN A 344 1.46 -6.86 13.74
CA GLN A 344 2.49 -6.00 14.31
C GLN A 344 2.16 -5.54 15.73
N SER A 345 0.89 -5.32 16.06
CA SER A 345 0.50 -4.90 17.41
C SER A 345 0.75 -5.96 18.48
N SER A 346 0.92 -7.21 18.10
CA SER A 346 1.26 -8.32 19.00
C SER A 346 2.77 -8.47 19.24
N LEU A 347 3.61 -7.82 18.44
CA LEU A 347 5.08 -7.94 18.52
C LEU A 347 5.71 -6.97 19.51
N TYR A 348 5.01 -5.94 19.91
CA TYR A 348 5.40 -4.89 20.85
C TYR A 348 4.39 -4.81 22.01
#